data_c297dc1617f767d471f83bf20e05703f
#
_entry.id   c297dc1617f767d471f83bf20e05703f
#
_cell.length_a   1.000
_cell.length_b   1.000
_cell.length_c   1.000
_cell.angle_alpha   90.00
_cell.angle_beta   90.00
_cell.angle_gamma   90.00
#
_symmetry.space_group_name_H-M   'P 1'
#
loop_
_entity.id
_entity.type
_entity.pdbx_description
1 polymer ?
#
loop_
_entity_poly.entity_id
_entity_poly.type
_entity_poly.pdbx_seq_one_letter_code
_entity_poly.pdbx_strand_id
1 'polypeptide(L)'
;RESSAWVSQLGALRAANDKVPAAEARPAHEQWWKDFWTRSWIFPEGTEEAKAVGRAYALQRWIQAGAARGAYPIKFNGSLFTVDGFMDKKGVYEEFGPDWRRWGGCYWFQNTREPYWAMLYSGDYDQMEPLWKMYREAVPMLKERTKTYFKHDGIYCSETMHPWGLNKLGDFGNNNPDFYPTNGFVRRYWDSGNELSQMMLDFYEHTGNEEFAKNTMIPIADGVVTFYEQHYPKTEPGKPRFAPAMSLETYHTAEDPFPVIVGLRTVLTRLLALPDSLS
;
A
#
# COMPACT_ATOMS: atom_id res chain seq x y z
N ARG A 1 5.43 20.39 -12.16
CA ARG A 1 6.68 20.84 -11.49
C ARG A 1 7.73 21.07 -12.57
N GLU A 2 8.42 22.18 -12.49
CA GLU A 2 9.49 22.49 -13.45
C GLU A 2 10.59 21.43 -13.39
N SER A 3 11.04 20.96 -14.54
CA SER A 3 12.05 19.91 -14.66
C SER A 3 13.40 20.28 -14.04
N SER A 4 13.68 21.56 -13.85
CA SER A 4 14.91 22.07 -13.25
C SER A 4 15.00 21.86 -11.72
N ALA A 5 13.87 21.79 -11.02
CA ALA A 5 13.87 21.70 -9.56
C ALA A 5 14.45 20.37 -9.04
N TRP A 6 14.15 19.25 -9.68
CA TRP A 6 14.67 17.95 -9.26
C TRP A 6 16.18 17.82 -9.53
N VAL A 7 16.68 18.41 -10.60
CA VAL A 7 18.13 18.43 -10.92
C VAL A 7 18.89 19.18 -9.86
N SER A 8 18.38 20.36 -9.43
CA SER A 8 18.96 21.13 -8.36
C SER A 8 18.93 20.37 -7.02
N GLN A 9 17.82 19.70 -6.70
CA GLN A 9 17.69 18.86 -5.50
C GLN A 9 18.67 17.69 -5.51
N LEU A 10 18.80 16.99 -6.64
CA LEU A 10 19.78 15.92 -6.83
C LEU A 10 21.21 16.42 -6.67
N GLY A 11 21.53 17.59 -7.25
CA GLY A 11 22.84 18.22 -7.11
C GLY A 11 23.16 18.57 -5.65
N ALA A 12 22.20 19.11 -4.91
CA ALA A 12 22.34 19.41 -3.49
C ALA A 12 22.52 18.13 -2.63
N LEU A 13 21.76 17.10 -2.91
CA LEU A 13 21.88 15.80 -2.23
C LEU A 13 23.27 15.18 -2.48
N ARG A 14 23.73 15.18 -3.72
CA ARG A 14 25.07 14.71 -4.09
C ARG A 14 26.15 15.49 -3.36
N ALA A 15 26.09 16.83 -3.42
CA ALA A 15 27.06 17.69 -2.76
C ALA A 15 27.09 17.53 -1.22
N ALA A 16 25.94 17.22 -0.60
CA ALA A 16 25.87 16.90 0.81
C ALA A 16 26.53 15.56 1.12
N ASN A 17 26.28 14.56 0.27
CA ASN A 17 26.84 13.21 0.43
C ASN A 17 28.38 13.20 0.21
N ASP A 18 28.87 13.94 -0.76
CA ASP A 18 30.31 14.05 -1.07
C ASP A 18 31.12 14.71 0.07
N LYS A 19 30.46 15.40 1.01
CA LYS A 19 31.10 15.99 2.19
C LYS A 19 31.33 15.02 3.32
N VAL A 20 30.71 13.84 3.31
CA VAL A 20 30.84 12.85 4.35
C VAL A 20 31.81 11.76 3.87
N PRO A 21 33.03 11.66 4.43
CA PRO A 21 33.95 10.61 4.08
C PRO A 21 33.35 9.22 4.35
N ALA A 22 33.59 8.27 3.47
CA ALA A 22 33.07 6.91 3.61
C ALA A 22 33.49 6.26 4.95
N ALA A 23 34.68 6.59 5.44
CA ALA A 23 35.16 6.11 6.74
C ALA A 23 34.35 6.63 7.93
N GLU A 24 33.76 7.82 7.81
CA GLU A 24 32.88 8.39 8.84
C GLU A 24 31.44 7.86 8.72
N ALA A 25 30.94 7.66 7.50
CA ALA A 25 29.61 7.11 7.24
C ALA A 25 29.47 5.63 7.61
N ARG A 26 30.55 4.85 7.46
CA ARG A 26 30.55 3.40 7.62
C ARG A 26 30.13 2.92 9.02
N PRO A 27 30.63 3.46 10.14
CA PRO A 27 30.21 3.02 11.47
C PRO A 27 28.70 3.20 11.71
N ALA A 28 28.12 4.31 11.29
CA ALA A 28 26.68 4.56 11.41
C ALA A 28 25.86 3.58 10.55
N HIS A 29 26.34 3.28 9.35
CA HIS A 29 25.71 2.30 8.46
C HIS A 29 25.76 0.88 9.06
N GLU A 30 26.92 0.46 9.58
CA GLU A 30 27.09 -0.86 10.23
C GLU A 30 26.22 -0.97 11.48
N GLN A 31 26.12 0.10 12.29
CA GLN A 31 25.26 0.13 13.48
C GLN A 31 23.79 0.01 13.10
N TRP A 32 23.34 0.74 12.06
CA TRP A 32 21.97 0.63 11.59
C TRP A 32 21.59 -0.81 11.19
N TRP A 33 22.49 -1.52 10.46
CA TRP A 33 22.24 -2.92 10.09
C TRP A 33 22.27 -3.86 11.29
N LYS A 34 23.13 -3.61 12.28
CA LYS A 34 23.09 -4.37 13.54
C LYS A 34 21.72 -4.23 14.22
N ASP A 35 21.26 -3.00 14.40
CA ASP A 35 19.98 -2.72 15.06
C ASP A 35 18.82 -3.32 14.28
N PHE A 36 18.85 -3.24 12.95
CA PHE A 36 17.86 -3.86 12.10
C PHE A 36 17.83 -5.39 12.26
N TRP A 37 18.96 -6.05 12.22
CA TRP A 37 19.05 -7.51 12.31
C TRP A 37 18.76 -8.06 13.69
N THR A 38 18.76 -7.27 14.76
CA THR A 38 18.35 -7.73 16.09
C THR A 38 16.84 -7.85 16.27
N ARG A 39 16.04 -7.28 15.36
CA ARG A 39 14.58 -7.20 15.52
C ARG A 39 13.88 -8.54 15.33
N SER A 40 14.23 -9.28 14.30
CA SER A 40 13.51 -10.51 13.96
C SER A 40 14.35 -11.49 13.15
N TRP A 41 14.23 -12.76 13.49
CA TRP A 41 14.84 -13.90 12.80
C TRP A 41 13.88 -15.08 12.81
N ILE A 42 14.03 -15.96 11.81
CA ILE A 42 13.47 -17.31 11.81
C ILE A 42 14.60 -18.29 11.50
N PHE A 43 14.63 -19.40 12.23
CA PHE A 43 15.65 -20.45 12.09
C PHE A 43 14.96 -21.80 11.83
N PRO A 44 14.36 -21.99 10.63
CA PRO A 44 13.78 -23.30 10.30
C PRO A 44 14.88 -24.31 10.12
N GLU A 45 14.75 -25.44 10.81
CA GLU A 45 15.71 -26.54 10.81
C GLU A 45 15.14 -27.77 10.10
N GLY A 46 15.98 -28.72 9.77
CA GLY A 46 15.61 -29.98 9.16
C GLY A 46 16.02 -30.10 7.69
N THR A 47 15.06 -30.01 6.78
CA THR A 47 15.32 -30.24 5.35
C THR A 47 15.97 -29.02 4.66
N GLU A 48 16.49 -29.21 3.45
CA GLU A 48 17.07 -28.11 2.66
C GLU A 48 15.99 -27.08 2.28
N GLU A 49 14.73 -27.50 2.11
CA GLU A 49 13.60 -26.62 1.87
C GLU A 49 13.35 -25.71 3.09
N ALA A 50 13.41 -26.25 4.31
CA ALA A 50 13.29 -25.47 5.54
C ALA A 50 14.38 -24.41 5.63
N LYS A 51 15.64 -24.79 5.38
CA LYS A 51 16.76 -23.83 5.32
C LYS A 51 16.60 -22.78 4.21
N ALA A 52 16.02 -23.16 3.06
CA ALA A 52 15.71 -22.23 1.98
C ALA A 52 14.70 -21.17 2.41
N VAL A 53 13.70 -21.52 3.22
CA VAL A 53 12.75 -20.56 3.82
C VAL A 53 13.47 -19.52 4.69
N GLY A 54 14.40 -19.96 5.56
CA GLY A 54 15.18 -19.04 6.39
C GLY A 54 16.05 -18.08 5.56
N ARG A 55 16.70 -18.59 4.52
CA ARG A 55 17.46 -17.74 3.57
C ARG A 55 16.54 -16.75 2.84
N ALA A 56 15.39 -17.19 2.39
CA ALA A 56 14.40 -16.33 1.70
C ALA A 56 13.88 -15.23 2.62
N TYR A 57 13.60 -15.53 3.88
CA TYR A 57 13.20 -14.56 4.89
C TYR A 57 14.25 -13.47 5.09
N ALA A 58 15.51 -13.86 5.28
CA ALA A 58 16.59 -12.89 5.45
C ALA A 58 16.78 -12.03 4.19
N LEU A 59 16.74 -12.63 3.00
CA LEU A 59 16.88 -11.92 1.73
C LEU A 59 15.71 -10.95 1.50
N GLN A 60 14.48 -11.37 1.78
CA GLN A 60 13.30 -10.50 1.69
C GLN A 60 13.43 -9.29 2.60
N ARG A 61 13.78 -9.48 3.88
CA ARG A 61 13.98 -8.38 4.82
C ARG A 61 15.09 -7.42 4.37
N TRP A 62 16.18 -7.94 3.85
CA TRP A 62 17.25 -7.11 3.29
C TRP A 62 16.77 -6.24 2.12
N ILE A 63 16.04 -6.83 1.17
CA ILE A 63 15.47 -6.10 0.02
C ILE A 63 14.49 -5.02 0.49
N GLN A 64 13.61 -5.37 1.42
CA GLN A 64 12.63 -4.44 1.98
C GLN A 64 13.32 -3.26 2.69
N ALA A 65 14.31 -3.54 3.54
CA ALA A 65 15.08 -2.53 4.24
C ALA A 65 15.81 -1.56 3.28
N GLY A 66 16.32 -2.08 2.17
CA GLY A 66 16.93 -1.24 1.14
C GLY A 66 15.93 -0.37 0.37
N ALA A 67 14.68 -0.85 0.17
CA ALA A 67 13.66 -0.19 -0.63
C ALA A 67 12.71 0.72 0.17
N ALA A 68 12.49 0.46 1.46
CA ALA A 68 11.46 1.12 2.27
C ALA A 68 11.88 2.49 2.84
N ARG A 69 13.11 2.94 2.63
CA ARG A 69 13.64 4.16 3.23
C ARG A 69 13.45 5.42 2.38
N GLY A 70 12.64 5.32 1.33
CA GLY A 70 12.28 6.42 0.46
C GLY A 70 11.08 7.23 0.98
N ALA A 71 10.73 8.28 0.24
CA ALA A 71 9.57 9.13 0.56
C ALA A 71 8.22 8.47 0.20
N TYR A 72 8.23 7.40 -0.57
CA TYR A 72 7.06 6.70 -1.11
C TYR A 72 7.14 5.20 -0.83
N PRO A 73 6.02 4.49 -0.85
CA PRO A 73 5.99 3.04 -0.66
C PRO A 73 6.87 2.26 -1.64
N ILE A 74 7.22 1.04 -1.25
CA ILE A 74 7.94 0.12 -2.12
C ILE A 74 7.09 -0.20 -3.35
N LYS A 75 7.69 -0.16 -4.52
CA LYS A 75 7.11 -0.74 -5.73
C LYS A 75 7.29 -2.26 -5.69
N PHE A 76 6.20 -3.01 -5.79
CA PHE A 76 6.21 -4.47 -5.67
C PHE A 76 7.06 -5.16 -6.76
N ASN A 77 7.06 -4.61 -7.95
CA ASN A 77 7.75 -5.18 -9.10
C ASN A 77 9.18 -4.61 -9.25
N GLY A 78 10.15 -5.41 -8.91
CA GLY A 78 11.57 -5.10 -9.00
C GLY A 78 12.16 -4.46 -7.75
N SER A 79 11.39 -3.75 -6.92
CA SER A 79 11.85 -3.14 -5.66
C SER A 79 13.16 -2.36 -5.83
N LEU A 80 14.28 -2.87 -5.29
CA LEU A 80 15.63 -2.30 -5.43
C LEU A 80 16.23 -2.45 -6.82
N PHE A 81 15.82 -3.47 -7.54
CA PHE A 81 16.51 -3.87 -8.76
C PHE A 81 15.91 -3.20 -9.98
N THR A 82 16.76 -2.86 -10.93
CA THR A 82 16.35 -2.51 -12.28
C THR A 82 15.85 -3.76 -13.00
N VAL A 83 15.05 -3.56 -14.03
CA VAL A 83 14.52 -4.65 -14.86
C VAL A 83 15.17 -4.58 -16.22
N ASP A 84 15.86 -5.64 -16.60
CA ASP A 84 16.41 -5.77 -17.94
C ASP A 84 15.30 -5.92 -18.97
N GLY A 85 15.58 -5.52 -20.19
CA GLY A 85 14.72 -5.80 -21.33
C GLY A 85 14.54 -7.30 -21.53
N PHE A 86 13.52 -7.69 -22.25
CA PHE A 86 13.25 -9.09 -22.55
C PHE A 86 12.91 -9.31 -24.02
N MET A 87 13.11 -10.53 -24.47
CA MET A 87 12.65 -10.97 -25.77
C MET A 87 11.16 -11.30 -25.70
N ASP A 88 10.34 -10.66 -26.52
CA ASP A 88 8.92 -11.00 -26.62
C ASP A 88 8.72 -12.36 -27.34
N LYS A 89 7.46 -12.83 -27.37
CA LYS A 89 7.11 -14.11 -28.03
C LYS A 89 7.34 -14.10 -29.55
N LYS A 90 7.56 -12.94 -30.15
CA LYS A 90 7.85 -12.75 -31.58
C LYS A 90 9.34 -12.63 -31.88
N GLY A 91 10.19 -12.72 -30.83
CA GLY A 91 11.63 -12.55 -30.95
C GLY A 91 12.07 -11.08 -31.05
N VAL A 92 11.23 -10.14 -30.68
CA VAL A 92 11.58 -8.74 -30.60
C VAL A 92 12.10 -8.42 -29.20
N TYR A 93 13.29 -7.81 -29.12
CA TYR A 93 13.84 -7.35 -27.86
C TYR A 93 13.23 -6.01 -27.48
N GLU A 94 12.60 -5.99 -26.31
CA GLU A 94 12.10 -4.75 -25.71
C GLU A 94 13.11 -4.23 -24.68
N GLU A 95 13.69 -3.07 -24.97
CA GLU A 95 14.57 -2.35 -24.06
C GLU A 95 13.75 -1.41 -23.18
N PHE A 96 14.02 -1.43 -21.88
CA PHE A 96 13.36 -0.58 -20.90
C PHE A 96 14.34 0.44 -20.31
N GLY A 97 13.81 1.63 -20.00
CA GLY A 97 14.55 2.58 -19.19
C GLY A 97 14.82 2.03 -17.77
N PRO A 98 15.86 2.52 -17.07
CA PRO A 98 16.27 1.98 -15.77
C PRO A 98 15.18 2.04 -14.68
N ASP A 99 14.25 2.96 -14.80
CA ASP A 99 13.12 3.11 -13.87
C ASP A 99 11.87 2.34 -14.28
N TRP A 100 11.93 1.63 -15.40
CA TRP A 100 10.78 0.87 -15.86
C TRP A 100 10.42 -0.25 -14.87
N ARG A 101 9.12 -0.38 -14.62
CA ARG A 101 8.55 -1.50 -13.88
C ARG A 101 7.26 -1.92 -14.59
N ARG A 102 7.13 -3.20 -14.87
CA ARG A 102 5.88 -3.71 -15.44
C ARG A 102 4.74 -3.38 -14.48
N TRP A 103 3.67 -2.76 -15.01
CA TRP A 103 2.57 -2.19 -14.23
C TRP A 103 3.00 -1.14 -13.18
N GLY A 104 4.19 -0.58 -13.33
CA GLY A 104 4.81 0.33 -12.36
C GLY A 104 4.30 1.77 -12.40
N GLY A 105 3.35 2.11 -13.28
CA GLY A 105 2.83 3.47 -13.39
C GLY A 105 2.03 3.97 -12.19
N CYS A 106 1.57 3.07 -11.33
CA CYS A 106 0.87 3.37 -10.08
C CYS A 106 1.20 2.30 -9.03
N TYR A 107 0.64 2.43 -7.83
CA TYR A 107 0.62 1.38 -6.83
C TYR A 107 -0.61 0.50 -7.06
N TRP A 108 -0.40 -0.81 -7.04
CA TRP A 108 -1.44 -1.83 -7.04
C TRP A 108 -1.56 -2.35 -5.63
N PHE A 109 -2.64 -2.09 -4.95
CA PHE A 109 -2.77 -2.43 -3.52
C PHE A 109 -2.57 -3.92 -3.27
N GLN A 110 -3.19 -4.75 -4.08
CA GLN A 110 -3.11 -6.21 -4.00
C GLN A 110 -1.65 -6.73 -3.92
N ASN A 111 -0.72 -6.05 -4.56
CA ASN A 111 0.69 -6.42 -4.57
C ASN A 111 1.52 -5.57 -3.61
N THR A 112 1.19 -4.27 -3.48
CA THR A 112 1.91 -3.34 -2.62
C THR A 112 1.83 -3.75 -1.15
N ARG A 113 0.70 -4.29 -0.68
CA ARG A 113 0.49 -4.70 0.71
C ARG A 113 1.43 -5.81 1.19
N GLU A 114 1.84 -6.73 0.32
CA GLU A 114 2.57 -7.93 0.71
C GLU A 114 3.87 -7.66 1.49
N PRO A 115 4.79 -6.79 1.05
CA PRO A 115 5.97 -6.44 1.84
C PRO A 115 5.62 -5.79 3.19
N TYR A 116 4.51 -5.05 3.27
CA TYR A 116 4.11 -4.35 4.49
C TYR A 116 3.50 -5.28 5.54
N TRP A 117 2.77 -6.32 5.14
CA TRP A 117 2.39 -7.39 6.05
C TRP A 117 3.61 -8.08 6.66
N ALA A 118 4.63 -8.35 5.85
CA ALA A 118 5.88 -8.93 6.35
C ALA A 118 6.60 -8.00 7.33
N MET A 119 6.67 -6.69 7.05
CA MET A 119 7.27 -5.68 7.94
C MET A 119 6.54 -5.58 9.28
N LEU A 120 5.21 -5.62 9.25
CA LEU A 120 4.36 -5.56 10.44
C LEU A 120 4.72 -6.69 11.42
N TYR A 121 4.80 -7.94 10.93
CA TYR A 121 5.09 -9.10 11.75
C TYR A 121 6.57 -9.28 12.08
N SER A 122 7.49 -8.63 11.35
CA SER A 122 8.90 -8.60 11.70
C SER A 122 9.29 -7.46 12.65
N GLY A 123 8.37 -6.57 12.98
CA GLY A 123 8.64 -5.40 13.83
C GLY A 123 9.41 -4.28 13.13
N ASP A 124 9.40 -4.25 11.80
CA ASP A 124 10.09 -3.23 10.99
C ASP A 124 9.19 -2.00 10.78
N TYR A 125 8.57 -1.51 11.86
CA TYR A 125 7.52 -0.49 11.86
C TYR A 125 7.96 0.86 11.27
N ASP A 126 9.21 1.25 11.46
CA ASP A 126 9.80 2.46 10.90
C ASP A 126 9.82 2.45 9.36
N GLN A 127 9.83 1.27 8.76
CA GLN A 127 9.80 1.10 7.30
C GLN A 127 8.41 1.17 6.70
N MET A 128 7.37 1.14 7.53
CA MET A 128 5.98 1.24 7.09
C MET A 128 5.51 2.70 6.93
N GLU A 129 6.23 3.67 7.48
CA GLU A 129 5.83 5.09 7.45
C GLU A 129 5.59 5.64 6.02
N PRO A 130 6.34 5.29 4.97
CA PRO A 130 6.04 5.75 3.62
C PRO A 130 4.65 5.31 3.11
N LEU A 131 4.16 4.14 3.52
CA LEU A 131 2.81 3.67 3.20
C LEU A 131 1.76 4.49 3.95
N TRP A 132 1.93 4.66 5.26
CA TRP A 132 1.04 5.44 6.10
C TRP A 132 0.94 6.88 5.65
N LYS A 133 2.08 7.49 5.37
CA LYS A 133 2.17 8.86 4.85
C LYS A 133 1.41 9.02 3.54
N MET A 134 1.61 8.11 2.58
CA MET A 134 0.94 8.18 1.28
C MET A 134 -0.58 8.18 1.45
N TYR A 135 -1.14 7.28 2.24
CA TYR A 135 -2.59 7.22 2.44
C TYR A 135 -3.10 8.41 3.25
N ARG A 136 -2.41 8.81 4.31
CA ARG A 136 -2.77 9.98 5.13
C ARG A 136 -2.83 11.26 4.31
N GLU A 137 -1.81 11.50 3.49
CA GLU A 137 -1.75 12.68 2.62
C GLU A 137 -2.78 12.61 1.47
N ALA A 138 -3.19 11.42 1.06
CA ALA A 138 -4.18 11.22 0.01
C ALA A 138 -5.64 11.41 0.50
N VAL A 139 -5.92 11.38 1.79
CA VAL A 139 -7.30 11.46 2.35
C VAL A 139 -8.17 12.54 1.71
N PRO A 140 -7.72 13.81 1.58
CA PRO A 140 -8.56 14.84 0.96
C PRO A 140 -8.94 14.51 -0.48
N MET A 141 -8.00 14.01 -1.27
CA MET A 141 -8.22 13.61 -2.66
C MET A 141 -9.13 12.38 -2.75
N LEU A 142 -8.96 11.42 -1.85
CA LEU A 142 -9.81 10.22 -1.82
C LEU A 142 -11.26 10.56 -1.50
N LYS A 143 -11.49 11.46 -0.56
CA LYS A 143 -12.84 11.98 -0.23
C LYS A 143 -13.47 12.74 -1.40
N GLU A 144 -12.75 13.67 -1.99
CA GLU A 144 -13.22 14.44 -3.14
C GLU A 144 -13.53 13.52 -4.33
N ARG A 145 -12.70 12.53 -4.58
CA ARG A 145 -12.91 11.56 -5.64
C ARG A 145 -14.14 10.69 -5.39
N THR A 146 -14.35 10.21 -4.17
CA THR A 146 -15.53 9.45 -3.78
C THR A 146 -16.80 10.29 -4.05
N LYS A 147 -16.80 11.52 -3.61
CA LYS A 147 -17.91 12.46 -3.84
C LYS A 147 -18.16 12.73 -5.32
N THR A 148 -17.09 12.91 -6.09
CA THR A 148 -17.19 13.20 -7.53
C THR A 148 -17.70 12.01 -8.31
N TYR A 149 -17.18 10.79 -8.06
CA TYR A 149 -17.53 9.59 -8.84
C TYR A 149 -18.82 8.92 -8.35
N PHE A 150 -18.97 8.79 -7.03
CA PHE A 150 -20.07 8.00 -6.46
C PHE A 150 -21.21 8.86 -5.85
N LYS A 151 -21.02 10.19 -5.77
CA LYS A 151 -22.02 11.17 -5.29
C LYS A 151 -22.39 10.99 -3.80
N HIS A 152 -21.48 10.44 -3.01
CA HIS A 152 -21.62 10.28 -1.57
C HIS A 152 -20.30 10.52 -0.84
N ASP A 153 -20.32 10.59 0.46
CA ASP A 153 -19.15 10.75 1.30
C ASP A 153 -18.41 9.41 1.51
N GLY A 154 -17.29 9.46 2.18
CA GLY A 154 -16.43 8.31 2.47
C GLY A 154 -15.12 8.32 1.71
N ILE A 155 -14.35 7.26 1.87
CA ILE A 155 -13.06 7.04 1.21
C ILE A 155 -13.11 5.77 0.37
N TYR A 156 -12.96 5.93 -0.93
CA TYR A 156 -12.70 4.83 -1.84
C TYR A 156 -11.21 4.60 -1.99
N CYS A 157 -10.67 3.56 -1.36
CA CYS A 157 -9.33 3.07 -1.60
C CYS A 157 -9.35 2.14 -2.82
N SER A 158 -8.85 2.64 -3.95
CA SER A 158 -8.83 1.84 -5.18
C SER A 158 -7.65 0.89 -5.22
N GLU A 159 -7.80 -0.18 -5.98
CA GLU A 159 -6.71 -1.12 -6.29
C GLU A 159 -5.52 -0.41 -6.93
N THR A 160 -5.75 0.51 -7.86
CA THR A 160 -4.70 1.27 -8.53
C THR A 160 -4.68 2.71 -8.05
N MET A 161 -3.56 3.17 -7.51
CA MET A 161 -3.45 4.52 -6.97
C MET A 161 -2.07 5.13 -7.22
N HIS A 162 -2.05 6.39 -7.61
CA HIS A 162 -0.86 7.22 -7.57
C HIS A 162 -0.60 7.78 -6.16
N PRO A 163 0.63 8.20 -5.81
CA PRO A 163 0.93 8.74 -4.47
C PRO A 163 0.07 9.93 -4.06
N TRP A 164 -0.53 10.63 -5.00
CA TRP A 164 -1.41 11.77 -4.75
C TRP A 164 -2.91 11.42 -4.69
N GLY A 165 -3.26 10.13 -4.62
CA GLY A 165 -4.61 9.67 -4.41
C GLY A 165 -5.47 9.47 -5.66
N LEU A 166 -4.99 9.79 -6.85
CA LEU A 166 -5.70 9.51 -8.09
C LEU A 166 -5.43 8.08 -8.58
N ASN A 167 -6.42 7.50 -9.23
CA ASN A 167 -6.30 6.21 -9.87
C ASN A 167 -5.46 6.29 -11.15
N LYS A 168 -5.01 5.14 -11.63
CA LYS A 168 -4.39 5.04 -12.95
C LYS A 168 -5.36 5.51 -14.03
N LEU A 169 -4.90 6.41 -14.90
CA LEU A 169 -5.73 7.08 -15.89
C LEU A 169 -6.54 6.13 -16.78
N GLY A 170 -5.92 5.06 -17.26
CA GLY A 170 -6.57 4.07 -18.13
C GLY A 170 -7.66 3.23 -17.43
N ASP A 171 -7.68 3.19 -16.11
CA ASP A 171 -8.62 2.37 -15.35
C ASP A 171 -9.93 3.11 -15.05
N PHE A 172 -9.90 4.44 -15.03
CA PHE A 172 -11.05 5.28 -14.65
C PHE A 172 -11.68 6.07 -15.78
N GLY A 173 -11.25 5.83 -17.00
CA GLY A 173 -11.91 6.44 -18.16
C GLY A 173 -12.05 7.95 -18.02
N ASN A 174 -10.95 8.70 -17.96
CA ASN A 174 -10.96 10.16 -17.83
C ASN A 174 -11.84 10.88 -18.84
N ASN A 175 -12.15 10.22 -19.95
CA ASN A 175 -13.07 10.72 -20.98
C ASN A 175 -14.47 10.08 -20.87
N ASN A 176 -14.75 9.30 -19.82
CA ASN A 176 -16.06 8.73 -19.60
C ASN A 176 -16.94 9.78 -18.90
N PRO A 177 -18.03 10.24 -19.53
CA PRO A 177 -18.93 11.23 -18.94
C PRO A 177 -19.59 10.74 -17.64
N ASP A 178 -19.69 9.43 -17.45
CA ASP A 178 -20.29 8.83 -16.25
C ASP A 178 -19.29 8.74 -15.08
N PHE A 179 -18.04 9.14 -15.27
CA PHE A 179 -16.95 9.07 -14.27
C PHE A 179 -16.77 7.70 -13.61
N TYR A 180 -17.11 6.64 -14.32
CA TYR A 180 -17.11 5.29 -13.79
C TYR A 180 -15.85 4.51 -14.22
N PRO A 181 -15.24 3.70 -13.34
CA PRO A 181 -14.12 2.86 -13.73
C PRO A 181 -14.46 1.94 -14.88
N THR A 182 -13.67 1.97 -15.94
CA THR A 182 -13.91 1.17 -17.15
C THR A 182 -13.24 -0.20 -17.08
N ASN A 183 -12.13 -0.32 -16.34
CA ASN A 183 -11.42 -1.57 -16.18
C ASN A 183 -12.17 -2.53 -15.25
N GLY A 184 -12.64 -3.66 -15.77
CA GLY A 184 -13.40 -4.66 -15.01
C GLY A 184 -12.62 -5.24 -13.83
N PHE A 185 -11.30 -5.35 -13.93
CA PHE A 185 -10.43 -5.94 -12.89
C PHE A 185 -10.29 -5.07 -11.64
N VAL A 186 -10.57 -3.79 -11.73
CA VAL A 186 -10.42 -2.86 -10.59
C VAL A 186 -11.71 -2.08 -10.28
N ARG A 187 -12.73 -2.25 -11.10
CA ARG A 187 -13.93 -1.42 -11.13
C ARG A 187 -14.66 -1.32 -9.79
N ARG A 188 -14.71 -2.41 -9.04
CA ARG A 188 -15.40 -2.53 -7.76
C ARG A 188 -14.52 -3.13 -6.67
N TYR A 189 -13.21 -3.01 -6.86
CA TYR A 189 -12.23 -3.56 -5.92
C TYR A 189 -11.98 -2.57 -4.78
N TRP A 190 -12.94 -2.48 -3.87
CA TRP A 190 -12.82 -1.63 -2.68
C TRP A 190 -12.44 -2.36 -1.41
N ASP A 191 -12.22 -3.68 -1.48
CA ASP A 191 -11.68 -4.49 -0.39
C ASP A 191 -10.31 -4.00 0.09
N SER A 192 -9.56 -3.31 -0.77
CA SER A 192 -8.32 -2.60 -0.42
C SER A 192 -8.48 -1.71 0.82
N GLY A 193 -9.60 -1.02 0.95
CA GLY A 193 -9.89 -0.16 2.10
C GLY A 193 -10.05 -0.96 3.39
N ASN A 194 -10.75 -2.08 3.34
CA ASN A 194 -10.92 -2.96 4.50
C ASN A 194 -9.59 -3.57 4.95
N GLU A 195 -8.80 -4.09 4.01
CA GLU A 195 -7.50 -4.70 4.33
C GLU A 195 -6.49 -3.66 4.83
N LEU A 196 -6.46 -2.47 4.23
CA LEU A 196 -5.65 -1.36 4.71
C LEU A 196 -6.01 -0.97 6.14
N SER A 197 -7.32 -0.88 6.44
CA SER A 197 -7.80 -0.57 7.77
C SER A 197 -7.41 -1.64 8.79
N GLN A 198 -7.46 -2.92 8.42
CA GLN A 198 -6.99 -4.01 9.27
C GLN A 198 -5.49 -3.91 9.54
N MET A 199 -4.68 -3.66 8.52
CA MET A 199 -3.24 -3.50 8.67
C MET A 199 -2.89 -2.33 9.61
N MET A 200 -3.66 -1.24 9.53
CA MET A 200 -3.50 -0.09 10.44
C MET A 200 -3.92 -0.42 11.87
N LEU A 201 -4.99 -1.19 12.05
CA LEU A 201 -5.42 -1.68 13.37
C LEU A 201 -4.38 -2.62 13.99
N ASP A 202 -3.81 -3.54 13.21
CA ASP A 202 -2.73 -4.41 13.67
C ASP A 202 -1.49 -3.60 14.05
N PHE A 203 -1.13 -2.61 13.25
CA PHE A 203 -0.02 -1.71 13.56
C PHE A 203 -0.24 -0.97 14.89
N TYR A 204 -1.46 -0.45 15.11
CA TYR A 204 -1.81 0.18 16.38
C TYR A 204 -1.74 -0.81 17.55
N GLU A 205 -2.29 -2.00 17.41
CA GLU A 205 -2.25 -3.02 18.47
C GLU A 205 -0.83 -3.45 18.83
N HIS A 206 0.07 -3.52 17.83
CA HIS A 206 1.47 -3.87 18.06
C HIS A 206 2.30 -2.75 18.67
N THR A 207 1.97 -1.49 18.39
CA THR A 207 2.79 -0.34 18.76
C THR A 207 2.24 0.50 19.91
N GLY A 208 0.93 0.44 20.14
CA GLY A 208 0.24 1.35 21.06
C GLY A 208 0.32 2.82 20.64
N ASN A 209 0.61 3.13 19.36
CA ASN A 209 0.83 4.49 18.90
C ASN A 209 -0.50 5.24 18.71
N GLU A 210 -0.95 5.94 19.76
CA GLU A 210 -2.20 6.71 19.73
C GLU A 210 -2.17 7.88 18.73
N GLU A 211 -1.01 8.49 18.50
CA GLU A 211 -0.88 9.57 17.51
C GLU A 211 -1.16 9.04 16.10
N PHE A 212 -0.60 7.88 15.77
CA PHE A 212 -0.91 7.20 14.52
C PHE A 212 -2.40 6.84 14.43
N ALA A 213 -2.98 6.33 15.52
CA ALA A 213 -4.38 5.98 15.55
C ALA A 213 -5.28 7.19 15.26
N LYS A 214 -5.06 8.32 15.94
CA LYS A 214 -5.82 9.56 15.79
C LYS A 214 -5.65 10.24 14.43
N ASN A 215 -4.42 10.28 13.93
CA ASN A 215 -4.08 11.09 12.76
C ASN A 215 -4.07 10.32 11.43
N THR A 216 -4.08 8.98 11.47
CA THR A 216 -3.98 8.16 10.26
C THR A 216 -5.02 7.05 10.22
N MET A 217 -5.03 6.17 11.21
CA MET A 217 -5.86 4.96 11.20
C MET A 217 -7.36 5.30 11.24
N ILE A 218 -7.81 6.03 12.25
CA ILE A 218 -9.24 6.33 12.45
C ILE A 218 -9.80 7.14 11.28
N PRO A 219 -9.17 8.24 10.80
CA PRO A 219 -9.71 9.00 9.68
C PRO A 219 -9.86 8.21 8.39
N ILE A 220 -8.99 7.23 8.15
CA ILE A 220 -9.06 6.37 6.96
C ILE A 220 -10.10 5.28 7.16
N ALA A 221 -10.08 4.55 8.29
CA ALA A 221 -11.00 3.47 8.55
C ALA A 221 -12.46 3.95 8.64
N ASP A 222 -12.71 5.08 9.29
CA ASP A 222 -14.02 5.74 9.32
C ASP A 222 -14.48 6.11 7.91
N GLY A 223 -13.61 6.70 7.12
CA GLY A 223 -13.90 7.02 5.73
C GLY A 223 -14.23 5.80 4.87
N VAL A 224 -13.54 4.68 5.09
CA VAL A 224 -13.83 3.40 4.41
C VAL A 224 -15.18 2.85 4.84
N VAL A 225 -15.48 2.85 6.14
CA VAL A 225 -16.79 2.42 6.66
C VAL A 225 -17.93 3.30 6.09
N THR A 226 -17.73 4.62 6.10
CA THR A 226 -18.67 5.58 5.52
C THR A 226 -18.94 5.30 4.04
N PHE A 227 -17.89 4.95 3.28
CA PHE A 227 -18.06 4.55 1.88
C PHE A 227 -19.03 3.39 1.74
N TYR A 228 -18.85 2.31 2.47
CA TYR A 228 -19.73 1.15 2.40
C TYR A 228 -21.15 1.47 2.86
N GLU A 229 -21.30 2.27 3.91
CA GLU A 229 -22.60 2.67 4.43
C GLU A 229 -23.44 3.45 3.42
N GLN A 230 -22.80 4.35 2.65
CA GLN A 230 -23.49 5.23 1.72
C GLN A 230 -23.55 4.67 0.30
N HIS A 231 -22.64 3.78 -0.07
CA HIS A 231 -22.58 3.21 -1.41
C HIS A 231 -23.64 2.15 -1.65
N TYR A 232 -23.99 1.39 -0.62
CA TYR A 232 -24.89 0.26 -0.75
C TYR A 232 -26.24 0.50 -0.10
N PRO A 233 -27.36 0.15 -0.80
CA PRO A 233 -28.69 0.31 -0.24
C PRO A 233 -28.90 -0.64 0.93
N LYS A 234 -29.60 -0.15 1.96
CA LYS A 234 -30.09 -0.97 3.06
C LYS A 234 -31.42 -1.59 2.63
N THR A 235 -31.44 -2.87 2.31
CA THR A 235 -32.64 -3.60 1.88
C THR A 235 -33.58 -3.93 3.04
N GLU A 236 -33.01 -4.11 4.23
CA GLU A 236 -33.73 -4.26 5.50
C GLU A 236 -33.03 -3.39 6.57
N PRO A 237 -33.70 -2.99 7.65
CA PRO A 237 -33.07 -2.25 8.73
C PRO A 237 -31.82 -2.99 9.27
N GLY A 238 -30.65 -2.35 9.16
CA GLY A 238 -29.39 -2.89 9.64
C GLY A 238 -28.72 -3.95 8.76
N LYS A 239 -29.28 -4.27 7.58
CA LYS A 239 -28.69 -5.26 6.65
C LYS A 239 -28.38 -4.61 5.31
N PRO A 240 -27.16 -4.12 5.07
CA PRO A 240 -26.74 -3.67 3.75
C PRO A 240 -26.65 -4.88 2.80
N ARG A 241 -26.99 -4.66 1.52
CA ARG A 241 -26.77 -5.62 0.46
C ARG A 241 -25.61 -5.12 -0.40
N PHE A 242 -24.52 -5.84 -0.40
CA PHE A 242 -23.30 -5.49 -1.16
C PHE A 242 -23.43 -6.01 -2.61
N ALA A 243 -24.24 -5.36 -3.42
CA ALA A 243 -24.48 -5.72 -4.82
C ALA A 243 -24.71 -4.48 -5.70
N PRO A 244 -24.00 -4.34 -6.84
CA PRO A 244 -22.90 -5.18 -7.29
C PRO A 244 -21.59 -4.88 -6.53
N ALA A 245 -20.86 -5.92 -6.17
CA ALA A 245 -19.52 -5.85 -5.59
C ALA A 245 -18.56 -6.71 -6.40
N MET A 246 -17.33 -6.82 -5.94
CA MET A 246 -16.29 -7.63 -6.59
C MET A 246 -15.61 -8.50 -5.54
N SER A 247 -15.26 -9.72 -5.93
CA SER A 247 -14.41 -10.60 -5.11
C SER A 247 -13.22 -11.01 -5.93
N LEU A 248 -12.06 -10.45 -5.58
CA LEU A 248 -10.82 -10.59 -6.34
C LEU A 248 -10.98 -10.16 -7.82
N GLU A 249 -9.92 -10.24 -8.58
CA GLU A 249 -9.94 -9.94 -10.02
C GLU A 249 -10.80 -10.92 -10.86
N THR A 250 -11.20 -12.04 -10.28
CA THR A 250 -11.90 -13.11 -11.02
C THR A 250 -13.42 -12.90 -11.06
N TYR A 251 -14.00 -12.41 -9.96
CA TYR A 251 -15.45 -12.24 -9.82
C TYR A 251 -15.84 -10.77 -9.90
N HIS A 252 -15.94 -10.25 -11.13
CA HIS A 252 -16.16 -8.82 -11.42
C HIS A 252 -17.54 -8.29 -11.02
N THR A 253 -18.51 -9.18 -10.84
CA THR A 253 -19.85 -8.84 -10.36
C THR A 253 -20.31 -9.92 -9.40
N ALA A 254 -20.28 -9.60 -8.13
CA ALA A 254 -20.65 -10.49 -7.04
C ALA A 254 -21.77 -9.84 -6.21
N GLU A 255 -22.54 -10.65 -5.53
CA GLU A 255 -23.49 -10.24 -4.50
C GLU A 255 -23.00 -10.72 -3.15
N ASP A 256 -22.96 -9.83 -2.17
CA ASP A 256 -22.56 -10.11 -0.79
C ASP A 256 -21.26 -10.96 -0.68
N PRO A 257 -20.17 -10.54 -1.37
CA PRO A 257 -18.97 -11.35 -1.39
C PRO A 257 -18.34 -11.46 -0.01
N PHE A 258 -17.88 -12.65 0.31
CA PHE A 258 -17.29 -12.98 1.61
C PHE A 258 -16.17 -12.02 2.06
N PRO A 259 -15.21 -11.61 1.21
CA PRO A 259 -14.17 -10.64 1.61
C PRO A 259 -14.72 -9.30 2.08
N VAL A 260 -15.77 -8.78 1.43
CA VAL A 260 -16.41 -7.52 1.84
C VAL A 260 -17.06 -7.67 3.20
N ILE A 261 -17.88 -8.73 3.39
CA ILE A 261 -18.62 -8.95 4.64
C ILE A 261 -17.66 -9.15 5.81
N VAL A 262 -16.70 -10.05 5.66
CA VAL A 262 -15.75 -10.38 6.73
C VAL A 262 -14.80 -9.23 7.01
N GLY A 263 -14.27 -8.60 5.97
CA GLY A 263 -13.39 -7.44 6.10
C GLY A 263 -14.06 -6.31 6.86
N LEU A 264 -15.25 -5.91 6.42
CA LEU A 264 -16.01 -4.83 7.07
C LEU A 264 -16.41 -5.18 8.51
N ARG A 265 -16.88 -6.42 8.74
CA ARG A 265 -17.22 -6.89 10.10
C ARG A 265 -16.01 -6.82 11.03
N THR A 266 -14.86 -7.27 10.58
CA THR A 266 -13.63 -7.25 11.37
C THR A 266 -13.20 -5.82 11.69
N VAL A 267 -13.19 -4.94 10.71
CA VAL A 267 -12.85 -3.52 10.90
C VAL A 267 -13.80 -2.86 11.90
N LEU A 268 -15.10 -3.01 11.71
CA LEU A 268 -16.12 -2.43 12.61
C LEU A 268 -15.98 -2.95 14.04
N THR A 269 -15.82 -4.27 14.21
CA THR A 269 -15.69 -4.87 15.56
C THR A 269 -14.47 -4.31 16.29
N ARG A 270 -13.35 -4.14 15.58
CA ARG A 270 -12.11 -3.63 16.18
C ARG A 270 -12.16 -2.14 16.45
N LEU A 271 -12.78 -1.34 15.56
CA LEU A 271 -12.97 0.10 15.79
C LEU A 271 -13.87 0.34 17.04
N LEU A 272 -14.94 -0.43 17.19
CA LEU A 272 -15.83 -0.32 18.36
C LEU A 272 -15.19 -0.80 19.67
N ALA A 273 -14.10 -1.55 19.60
CA ALA A 273 -13.32 -2.00 20.75
C ALA A 273 -12.15 -1.08 21.11
N LEU A 274 -11.96 0.01 20.36
CA LEU A 274 -10.91 0.97 20.68
C LEU A 274 -11.18 1.63 22.06
N PRO A 275 -10.11 2.03 22.78
CA PRO A 275 -10.25 2.77 24.02
C PRO A 275 -11.02 4.09 23.85
N ASP A 276 -11.77 4.51 24.88
CA ASP A 276 -12.53 5.78 24.87
C ASP A 276 -11.65 7.00 24.59
N SER A 277 -10.33 6.94 24.86
CA SER A 277 -9.37 7.99 24.53
C SER A 277 -9.20 8.22 23.05
N LEU A 278 -9.65 7.27 22.22
CA LEU A 278 -9.57 7.29 20.76
C LEU A 278 -10.94 7.43 20.09
N SER A 279 -12.03 7.29 20.83
CA SER A 279 -13.41 7.41 20.34
C SER A 279 -13.88 8.86 20.17
#